data_a9bf86f865f870cb7da49fed691bceff
#
_entry.id   a9bf86f865f870cb7da49fed691bceff
#
_cell.length_a   1.000
_cell.length_b   1.000
_cell.length_c   1.000
_cell.angle_alpha   90.00
_cell.angle_beta   90.00
_cell.angle_gamma   90.00
#
_symmetry.space_group_name_H-M   'P 1'
#
loop_
_entity.id
_entity.type
_entity.pdbx_description
1 polymer ?
#
loop_
_entity_poly.entity_id
_entity_poly.type
_entity_poly.pdbx_seq_one_letter_code
_entity_poly.pdbx_strand_id
1 'polypeptide(L)'
;MKILQKNQDKVVNTKELLIQIINEPKNYSTPEIQNALMSQRKLAAFFNKEYAITSCTLNTLKSAADYCLSRGFIELDELRQNAKAALEKEIVKESNPNHN
;
A
#
# COMPACT_ATOMS: atom_id res chain seq x y z
N MET A 1 -10.01 -10.96 -20.25
CA MET A 1 -10.41 -9.61 -19.82
C MET A 1 -9.22 -8.66 -20.00
N LYS A 2 -9.50 -7.48 -20.50
CA LYS A 2 -8.46 -6.49 -20.70
C LYS A 2 -8.38 -5.57 -19.48
N ILE A 3 -7.19 -5.47 -18.89
CA ILE A 3 -6.96 -4.56 -17.75
C ILE A 3 -6.45 -3.23 -18.29
N LEU A 4 -7.13 -2.14 -17.91
CA LEU A 4 -6.73 -0.79 -18.34
C LEU A 4 -5.33 -0.45 -17.83
N GLN A 5 -4.58 0.29 -18.64
CA GLN A 5 -3.22 0.66 -18.27
C GLN A 5 -3.17 1.41 -16.94
N LYS A 6 -4.11 2.31 -16.70
CA LYS A 6 -4.14 3.06 -15.43
C LYS A 6 -4.26 2.14 -14.21
N ASN A 7 -4.96 1.01 -14.36
CA ASN A 7 -5.11 0.06 -13.25
C ASN A 7 -3.87 -0.78 -13.08
N GLN A 8 -3.19 -1.11 -14.18
CA GLN A 8 -1.88 -1.76 -14.11
C GLN A 8 -0.87 -0.86 -13.42
N ASP A 9 -0.85 0.43 -13.78
CA ASP A 9 0.05 1.41 -13.16
C ASP A 9 -0.25 1.55 -11.67
N LYS A 10 -1.53 1.54 -11.29
CA LYS A 10 -1.91 1.56 -9.87
C LYS A 10 -1.27 0.41 -9.11
N VAL A 11 -1.35 -0.81 -9.65
CA VAL A 11 -0.78 -1.98 -8.98
C VAL A 11 0.74 -1.84 -8.83
N VAL A 12 1.43 -1.48 -9.90
CA VAL A 12 2.87 -1.35 -9.89
C VAL A 12 3.32 -0.26 -8.92
N ASN A 13 2.69 0.90 -8.97
CA ASN A 13 3.07 2.03 -8.12
C ASN A 13 2.71 1.78 -6.66
N THR A 14 1.58 1.10 -6.41
CA THR A 14 1.20 0.73 -5.05
C THR A 14 2.19 -0.26 -4.47
N LYS A 15 2.57 -1.28 -5.25
CA LYS A 15 3.56 -2.27 -4.79
C LYS A 15 4.87 -1.58 -4.43
N GLU A 16 5.33 -0.66 -5.28
CA GLU A 16 6.57 0.05 -5.04
C GLU A 16 6.51 0.87 -3.75
N LEU A 17 5.40 1.58 -3.55
CA LEU A 17 5.21 2.36 -2.32
C LEU A 17 5.23 1.44 -1.09
N LEU A 18 4.53 0.31 -1.15
CA LEU A 18 4.49 -0.62 -0.01
C LEU A 18 5.90 -1.13 0.34
N ILE A 19 6.71 -1.44 -0.67
CA ILE A 19 8.08 -1.89 -0.45
C ILE A 19 8.90 -0.78 0.21
N GLN A 20 8.75 0.46 -0.24
CA GLN A 20 9.44 1.60 0.36
C GLN A 20 9.04 1.81 1.81
N ILE A 21 7.76 1.67 2.13
CA ILE A 21 7.27 1.79 3.51
C ILE A 21 7.91 0.73 4.40
N ILE A 22 7.99 -0.50 3.91
CA ILE A 22 8.60 -1.59 4.67
C ILE A 22 10.07 -1.30 4.95
N ASN A 23 10.78 -0.76 3.97
CA ASN A 23 12.21 -0.51 4.10
C ASN A 23 12.53 0.73 4.94
N GLU A 24 11.70 1.78 4.85
CA GLU A 24 11.94 3.05 5.54
C GLU A 24 10.63 3.62 6.09
N PRO A 25 10.00 2.94 7.07
CA PRO A 25 8.66 3.34 7.51
C PRO A 25 8.59 4.76 8.08
N LYS A 26 9.65 5.24 8.71
CA LYS A 26 9.60 6.58 9.30
C LYS A 26 9.40 7.69 8.28
N ASN A 27 9.73 7.44 7.01
CA ASN A 27 9.56 8.43 5.95
C ASN A 27 8.13 8.47 5.41
N TYR A 28 7.27 7.55 5.84
CA TYR A 28 5.93 7.38 5.27
C TYR A 28 4.82 7.35 6.31
N SER A 29 5.07 7.77 7.55
CA SER A 29 4.07 7.69 8.61
C SER A 29 3.13 8.88 8.62
N THR A 30 2.52 9.17 7.47
CA THR A 30 1.48 10.20 7.34
C THR A 30 0.10 9.59 7.60
N PRO A 31 -0.89 10.42 8.04
CA PRO A 31 -2.24 9.91 8.24
C PRO A 31 -2.85 9.28 6.98
N GLU A 32 -2.59 9.83 5.80
CA GLU A 32 -3.12 9.30 4.55
C GLU A 32 -2.61 7.89 4.27
N ILE A 33 -1.30 7.68 4.46
CA ILE A 33 -0.70 6.38 4.21
C ILE A 33 -1.17 5.38 5.27
N GLN A 34 -1.21 5.79 6.54
CA GLN A 34 -1.71 4.93 7.60
C GLN A 34 -3.14 4.47 7.30
N ASN A 35 -3.99 5.40 6.85
CA ASN A 35 -5.36 5.06 6.50
C ASN A 35 -5.44 4.07 5.34
N ALA A 36 -4.62 4.28 4.31
CA ALA A 36 -4.61 3.40 3.13
C ALA A 36 -4.25 1.96 3.48
N LEU A 37 -3.43 1.76 4.50
CA LEU A 37 -2.96 0.43 4.89
C LEU A 37 -3.94 -0.32 5.79
N MET A 38 -5.00 0.34 6.25
CA MET A 38 -5.92 -0.24 7.24
C MET A 38 -6.74 -1.41 6.69
N SER A 39 -7.05 -1.40 5.40
CA SER A 39 -7.84 -2.47 4.79
C SER A 39 -7.58 -2.53 3.29
N GLN A 40 -7.98 -3.66 2.70
CA GLN A 40 -7.89 -3.83 1.25
C GLN A 40 -8.69 -2.75 0.51
N ARG A 41 -9.89 -2.43 1.00
CA ARG A 41 -10.74 -1.41 0.37
C ARG A 41 -10.10 -0.04 0.44
N LYS A 42 -9.51 0.29 1.58
CA LYS A 42 -8.87 1.60 1.73
C LYS A 42 -7.65 1.71 0.84
N LEU A 43 -6.90 0.62 0.66
CA LEU A 43 -5.78 0.61 -0.27
C LEU A 43 -6.27 0.81 -1.71
N ALA A 44 -7.36 0.15 -2.09
CA ALA A 44 -7.94 0.32 -3.43
C ALA A 44 -8.39 1.77 -3.66
N ALA A 45 -9.01 2.38 -2.65
CA ALA A 45 -9.51 3.75 -2.75
C ALA A 45 -8.42 4.82 -2.65
N PHE A 46 -7.23 4.43 -2.24
CA PHE A 46 -6.14 5.38 -2.02
C PHE A 46 -5.77 6.11 -3.30
N PHE A 47 -5.69 7.43 -3.20
CA PHE A 47 -5.27 8.31 -4.28
C PHE A 47 -4.10 9.14 -3.79
N ASN A 48 -3.02 9.18 -4.57
CA ASN A 48 -1.87 10.02 -4.24
C ASN A 48 -1.18 10.44 -5.52
N LYS A 49 -1.20 11.73 -5.80
CA LYS A 49 -0.63 12.28 -7.01
C LYS A 49 0.89 12.15 -7.05
N GLU A 50 1.52 12.33 -5.90
CA GLU A 50 2.98 12.26 -5.80
C GLU A 50 3.54 10.90 -6.19
N TYR A 51 2.84 9.84 -5.79
CA TYR A 51 3.26 8.46 -6.09
C TYR A 51 2.58 7.91 -7.34
N ALA A 52 1.80 8.75 -8.04
CA ALA A 52 1.06 8.35 -9.24
C ALA A 52 0.14 7.15 -8.97
N ILE A 53 -0.60 7.22 -7.87
CA ILE A 53 -1.53 6.18 -7.46
C ILE A 53 -2.96 6.72 -7.57
N THR A 54 -3.78 6.05 -8.36
CA THR A 54 -5.18 6.44 -8.58
C THR A 54 -6.12 5.57 -7.73
N SER A 55 -7.30 6.11 -7.45
CA SER A 55 -8.33 5.38 -6.71
C SER A 55 -9.07 4.41 -7.63
N CYS A 56 -9.43 3.25 -7.11
CA CYS A 56 -10.29 2.30 -7.83
C CYS A 56 -11.07 1.45 -6.82
N THR A 57 -11.98 0.62 -7.32
CA THR A 57 -12.71 -0.31 -6.45
C THR A 57 -11.80 -1.49 -6.07
N LEU A 58 -12.18 -2.18 -5.00
CA LEU A 58 -11.42 -3.35 -4.58
C LEU A 58 -11.41 -4.44 -5.65
N ASN A 59 -12.56 -4.67 -6.31
CA ASN A 59 -12.61 -5.69 -7.37
C ASN A 59 -11.66 -5.35 -8.52
N THR A 60 -11.59 -4.08 -8.89
CA THR A 60 -10.67 -3.62 -9.93
C THR A 60 -9.22 -3.84 -9.49
N LEU A 61 -8.91 -3.51 -8.24
CA LEU A 61 -7.55 -3.71 -7.73
C LEU A 61 -7.17 -5.19 -7.75
N LYS A 62 -8.08 -6.07 -7.31
CA LYS A 62 -7.83 -7.50 -7.31
C LYS A 62 -7.56 -8.04 -8.72
N SER A 63 -8.41 -7.66 -9.67
CA SER A 63 -8.27 -8.13 -11.06
C SER A 63 -6.95 -7.65 -11.66
N ALA A 64 -6.61 -6.39 -11.42
CA ALA A 64 -5.38 -5.82 -11.96
C ALA A 64 -4.14 -6.47 -11.32
N ALA A 65 -4.19 -6.72 -10.02
CA ALA A 65 -3.06 -7.36 -9.31
C ALA A 65 -2.88 -8.80 -9.80
N ASP A 66 -3.99 -9.52 -9.99
CA ASP A 66 -3.91 -10.89 -10.52
C ASP A 66 -3.29 -10.93 -11.91
N TYR A 67 -3.53 -9.89 -12.70
CA TYR A 67 -2.95 -9.77 -14.03
C TYR A 67 -1.46 -9.39 -13.99
N CYS A 68 -1.09 -8.47 -13.11
CA CYS A 68 0.25 -7.87 -13.12
C CYS A 68 1.29 -8.61 -12.26
N LEU A 69 0.85 -9.25 -11.17
CA LEU A 69 1.78 -9.81 -10.19
C LEU A 69 1.83 -11.32 -10.30
N SER A 70 3.02 -11.89 -10.11
CA SER A 70 3.22 -13.33 -10.25
C SER A 70 2.38 -14.15 -9.26
N ARG A 71 2.13 -13.62 -8.06
CA ARG A 71 1.28 -14.27 -7.07
C ARG A 71 -0.07 -13.56 -6.91
N GLY A 72 -0.41 -12.65 -7.84
CA GLY A 72 -1.69 -12.00 -7.87
C GLY A 72 -1.92 -11.04 -6.71
N PHE A 73 -3.19 -10.83 -6.38
CA PHE A 73 -3.56 -9.89 -5.33
C PHE A 73 -3.04 -10.31 -3.95
N ILE A 74 -2.85 -11.60 -3.71
CA ILE A 74 -2.30 -12.09 -2.44
C ILE A 74 -0.94 -11.45 -2.18
N GLU A 75 -0.11 -11.32 -3.21
CA GLU A 75 1.20 -10.70 -3.09
C GLU A 75 1.07 -9.24 -2.63
N LEU A 76 0.14 -8.50 -3.22
CA LEU A 76 -0.07 -7.10 -2.87
C LEU A 76 -0.61 -6.97 -1.45
N ASP A 77 -1.52 -7.85 -1.05
CA ASP A 77 -2.11 -7.80 0.28
C ASP A 77 -1.10 -8.16 1.37
N GLU A 78 -0.20 -9.09 1.10
CA GLU A 78 0.87 -9.40 2.04
C GLU A 78 1.78 -8.18 2.24
N LEU A 79 2.09 -7.48 1.16
CA LEU A 79 2.87 -6.26 1.26
C LEU A 79 2.13 -5.18 2.05
N ARG A 80 0.81 -5.06 1.85
CA ARG A 80 0.00 -4.12 2.64
C ARG A 80 0.10 -4.42 4.13
N GLN A 81 -0.04 -5.69 4.50
CA GLN A 81 0.02 -6.10 5.90
C GLN A 81 1.41 -5.87 6.48
N ASN A 82 2.45 -6.17 5.73
CA ASN A 82 3.82 -5.96 6.19
C ASN A 82 4.14 -4.47 6.33
N ALA A 83 3.67 -3.65 5.40
CA ALA A 83 3.84 -2.20 5.49
C ALA A 83 3.09 -1.63 6.70
N LYS A 84 1.88 -2.11 6.94
CA LYS A 84 1.10 -1.69 8.10
C LYS A 84 1.84 -2.02 9.39
N ALA A 85 2.37 -3.24 9.50
CA ALA A 85 3.13 -3.65 10.67
C ALA A 85 4.39 -2.79 10.86
N ALA A 86 5.09 -2.48 9.78
CA ALA A 86 6.29 -1.64 9.84
C ALA A 86 5.97 -0.24 10.35
N LEU A 87 4.87 0.36 9.87
CA LEU A 87 4.44 1.68 10.33
C LEU A 87 4.01 1.65 11.79
N GLU A 88 3.30 0.63 12.21
CA GLU A 88 2.85 0.50 13.60
C GLU A 88 4.03 0.44 14.55
N LYS A 89 5.07 -0.29 14.19
CA LYS A 89 6.30 -0.35 14.96
C LYS A 89 6.95 1.02 15.08
N GLU A 90 7.01 1.75 14.00
CA GLU A 90 7.63 3.07 13.97
C GLU A 90 6.86 4.07 14.81
N ILE A 91 5.52 4.02 14.76
CA ILE A 91 4.66 4.91 15.55
C ILE A 91 4.81 4.64 17.04
N VAL A 92 4.85 3.37 17.45
CA VAL A 92 5.04 3.00 18.85
C VAL A 92 6.41 3.50 19.34
N LYS A 93 7.44 3.35 18.52
CA LYS A 93 8.78 3.81 18.82
C LYS A 93 8.81 5.31 19.08
N GLU A 94 8.13 6.10 18.23
CA GLU A 94 8.10 7.56 18.35
C GLU A 94 7.27 8.01 19.53
N SER A 95 6.19 7.32 19.86
CA SER A 95 5.29 7.71 20.93
C SER A 95 5.77 7.24 22.32
N ASN A 96 6.91 6.58 22.39
CA ASN A 96 7.46 6.09 23.65
C ASN A 96 8.89 6.62 23.84
N PRO A 97 9.06 7.93 23.98
CA PRO A 97 10.40 8.54 24.02
C PRO A 97 11.23 8.18 25.25
N ASN A 98 10.58 7.71 26.30
CA ASN A 98 11.27 7.33 27.55
C ASN A 98 11.67 5.86 27.56
N HIS A 99 11.47 5.20 26.46
CA HIS A 99 11.82 3.82 26.37
C HIS A 99 13.33 3.65 26.40
N ASN A 100 13.80 2.94 27.32
CA ASN A 100 15.24 2.70 27.48
C ASN A 100 15.58 1.31 27.03
#